data_1b621dbeceef720ebbce6ca38a81fe2d
#
_entry.id   1b621dbeceef720ebbce6ca38a81fe2d
#
_cell.length_a   1.000
_cell.length_b   1.000
_cell.length_c   1.000
_cell.angle_alpha   90.00
_cell.angle_beta   90.00
_cell.angle_gamma   90.00
#
_symmetry.space_group_name_H-M   'P 1'
#
loop_
_entity.id
_entity.type
_entity.pdbx_description
1 polymer ?
#
loop_
_entity_poly.entity_id
_entity_poly.type
_entity_poly.pdbx_seq_one_letter_code
_entity_poly.pdbx_strand_id
1 'polypeptide(L)'
;DRFKEVNDTLGHHFGDQLLVAIGPRIRSVLRDGDTIARLGGDEFGLLLPGIHGADEAIEVANRILVKLSEPFHINGVMLDIEASIGIAIAPQHGDDYTELLQHADKAMYGAKLAGLGASLYATPLDPHDQRRLALLSELRHARDDDELVLGPGW
;
A
#
# COMPACT_ATOMS: atom_id res chain seq x y z
N ASP A 1 3.38 0.11 -11.47
CA ASP A 1 3.07 -0.71 -12.63
C ASP A 1 2.17 0.00 -13.60
N ARG A 2 1.02 0.44 -13.17
CA ARG A 2 0.17 1.25 -14.05
C ARG A 2 0.81 2.60 -14.34
N PHE A 3 1.59 3.11 -13.40
CA PHE A 3 2.35 4.33 -13.62
C PHE A 3 3.35 4.16 -14.75
N LYS A 4 4.02 3.01 -14.82
CA LYS A 4 4.91 2.71 -15.93
C LYS A 4 4.15 2.63 -17.25
N GLU A 5 2.98 2.01 -17.25
CA GLU A 5 2.13 1.96 -18.43
C GLU A 5 1.71 3.35 -18.88
N VAL A 6 1.38 4.23 -17.93
CA VAL A 6 1.03 5.61 -18.22
C VAL A 6 2.19 6.33 -18.88
N ASN A 7 3.39 6.20 -18.32
CA ASN A 7 4.59 6.79 -18.89
C ASN A 7 4.88 6.26 -20.30
N ASP A 8 4.76 4.95 -20.49
CA ASP A 8 5.07 4.32 -21.77
C ASP A 8 4.03 4.68 -22.85
N THR A 9 2.78 4.84 -22.46
CA THR A 9 1.68 5.11 -23.39
C THR A 9 1.47 6.59 -23.65
N LEU A 10 1.52 7.43 -22.59
CA LEU A 10 1.14 8.83 -22.64
C LEU A 10 2.33 9.78 -22.46
N GLY A 11 3.50 9.24 -22.14
CA GLY A 11 4.73 10.01 -21.96
C GLY A 11 5.04 10.38 -20.52
N HIS A 12 6.32 10.66 -20.25
CA HIS A 12 6.80 10.99 -18.92
C HIS A 12 6.19 12.27 -18.35
N HIS A 13 5.93 13.25 -19.21
CA HIS A 13 5.30 14.49 -18.78
C HIS A 13 3.92 14.24 -18.20
N PHE A 14 3.16 13.35 -18.80
CA PHE A 14 1.84 12.96 -18.31
C PHE A 14 1.93 12.24 -16.97
N GLY A 15 2.89 11.31 -16.84
CA GLY A 15 3.15 10.61 -15.56
C GLY A 15 3.56 11.58 -14.46
N ASP A 16 4.39 12.58 -14.77
CA ASP A 16 4.79 13.59 -13.79
C ASP A 16 3.59 14.40 -13.30
N GLN A 17 2.70 14.77 -14.19
CA GLN A 17 1.49 15.49 -13.81
C GLN A 17 0.57 14.63 -12.93
N LEU A 18 0.48 13.33 -13.22
CA LEU A 18 -0.26 12.40 -12.38
C LEU A 18 0.32 12.36 -10.98
N LEU A 19 1.64 12.26 -10.85
CA LEU A 19 2.29 12.25 -9.54
C LEU A 19 2.05 13.54 -8.77
N VAL A 20 2.06 14.68 -9.46
CA VAL A 20 1.75 15.97 -8.84
C VAL A 20 0.31 16.00 -8.32
N ALA A 21 -0.61 15.32 -8.98
CA ALA A 21 -2.00 15.26 -8.56
C ALA A 21 -2.24 14.29 -7.40
N ILE A 22 -1.44 13.22 -7.32
CA ILE A 22 -1.58 12.20 -6.27
C ILE A 22 -1.29 12.77 -4.89
N GLY A 23 -0.22 13.54 -4.75
CA GLY A 23 0.21 14.09 -3.46
C GLY A 23 -0.90 14.85 -2.73
N PRO A 24 -1.49 15.88 -3.35
CA PRO A 24 -2.60 16.62 -2.73
C PRO A 24 -3.82 15.76 -2.41
N ARG A 25 -4.11 14.77 -3.22
CA ARG A 25 -5.23 13.89 -2.96
C ARG A 25 -5.00 13.05 -1.71
N ILE A 26 -3.80 12.51 -1.53
CA ILE A 26 -3.43 11.80 -0.30
C ILE A 26 -3.48 12.78 0.88
N ARG A 27 -2.94 13.97 0.69
CA ARG A 27 -2.89 14.98 1.75
C ARG A 27 -4.29 15.33 2.26
N SER A 28 -5.30 15.29 1.41
CA SER A 28 -6.68 15.61 1.81
C SER A 28 -7.24 14.67 2.87
N VAL A 29 -6.65 13.48 3.03
CA VAL A 29 -7.07 12.48 4.02
C VAL A 29 -6.26 12.62 5.32
N LEU A 30 -5.11 13.28 5.27
CA LEU A 30 -4.18 13.36 6.40
C LEU A 30 -4.49 14.53 7.32
N ARG A 31 -4.02 14.43 8.57
CA ARG A 31 -4.12 15.50 9.55
C ARG A 31 -2.93 16.46 9.41
N ASP A 32 -3.03 17.64 10.06
CA ASP A 32 -1.99 18.66 9.98
C ASP A 32 -0.62 18.19 10.43
N GLY A 33 -0.57 17.31 11.45
CA GLY A 33 0.68 16.78 11.95
C GLY A 33 1.29 15.67 11.12
N ASP A 34 0.56 15.18 10.12
CA ASP A 34 1.03 14.09 9.27
C ASP A 34 1.89 14.64 8.13
N THR A 35 2.86 13.84 7.72
CA THR A 35 3.79 14.23 6.67
C THR A 35 3.68 13.29 5.48
N ILE A 36 3.73 13.85 4.28
CA ILE A 36 3.83 13.08 3.04
C ILE A 36 5.04 13.57 2.26
N ALA A 37 5.79 12.64 1.69
CA ALA A 37 6.94 12.95 0.86
C ALA A 37 7.02 11.96 -0.29
N ARG A 38 7.48 12.43 -1.44
CA ARG A 38 7.78 11.55 -2.55
C ARG A 38 9.17 10.97 -2.34
N LEU A 39 9.28 9.65 -2.31
CA LEU A 39 10.56 8.96 -2.08
C LEU A 39 11.34 8.75 -3.37
N GLY A 40 10.64 8.61 -4.49
CA GLY A 40 11.25 8.41 -5.80
C GLY A 40 10.27 7.69 -6.70
N GLY A 41 10.42 7.85 -8.02
CA GLY A 41 9.52 7.22 -8.97
C GLY A 41 8.06 7.49 -8.63
N ASP A 42 7.30 6.43 -8.42
CA ASP A 42 5.89 6.48 -8.04
C ASP A 42 5.65 6.13 -6.56
N GLU A 43 6.70 6.20 -5.74
CA GLU A 43 6.60 5.88 -4.32
C GLU A 43 6.47 7.12 -3.46
N PHE A 44 5.55 7.06 -2.49
CA PHE A 44 5.33 8.09 -1.49
C PHE A 44 5.53 7.50 -0.10
N GLY A 45 6.13 8.27 0.79
CA GLY A 45 6.25 7.92 2.19
C GLY A 45 5.36 8.82 3.04
N LEU A 46 4.70 8.22 4.02
CA LEU A 46 3.84 8.95 4.94
C LEU A 46 4.31 8.69 6.37
N LEU A 47 4.28 9.75 7.17
CA LEU A 47 4.60 9.66 8.59
C LEU A 47 3.41 10.18 9.38
N LEU A 48 2.85 9.31 10.23
CA LEU A 48 1.64 9.59 10.98
C LEU A 48 1.93 9.51 12.48
N PRO A 49 2.47 10.59 13.09
CA PRO A 49 2.97 10.52 14.46
C PRO A 49 1.89 10.33 15.53
N GLY A 50 0.64 10.66 15.23
CA GLY A 50 -0.45 10.56 16.21
C GLY A 50 -1.25 9.27 16.17
N ILE A 51 -0.75 8.25 15.50
CA ILE A 51 -1.46 6.97 15.38
C ILE A 51 -1.41 6.19 16.70
N HIS A 52 -2.54 5.62 17.08
CA HIS A 52 -2.70 4.86 18.33
C HIS A 52 -2.66 3.35 18.14
N GLY A 53 -2.09 2.87 17.06
CA GLY A 53 -1.92 1.45 16.83
C GLY A 53 -2.25 1.01 15.41
N ALA A 54 -2.18 -0.31 15.21
CA ALA A 54 -2.35 -0.91 13.90
C ALA A 54 -3.72 -0.66 13.29
N ASP A 55 -4.77 -0.76 14.10
CA ASP A 55 -6.14 -0.60 13.60
C ASP A 55 -6.37 0.79 13.03
N GLU A 56 -5.88 1.82 13.70
CA GLU A 56 -6.00 3.19 13.23
C GLU A 56 -5.18 3.41 11.97
N ALA A 57 -3.98 2.84 11.90
CA ALA A 57 -3.13 2.93 10.72
C ALA A 57 -3.79 2.27 9.50
N ILE A 58 -4.40 1.11 9.68
CA ILE A 58 -5.11 0.41 8.62
C ILE A 58 -6.32 1.23 8.16
N GLU A 59 -7.04 1.82 9.10
CA GLU A 59 -8.17 2.68 8.77
C GLU A 59 -7.76 3.87 7.91
N VAL A 60 -6.67 4.54 8.28
CA VAL A 60 -6.14 5.65 7.48
C VAL A 60 -5.72 5.17 6.09
N ALA A 61 -5.03 4.04 6.01
CA ALA A 61 -4.60 3.46 4.73
C ALA A 61 -5.80 3.17 3.83
N ASN A 62 -6.87 2.60 4.39
CA ASN A 62 -8.07 2.31 3.61
C ASN A 62 -8.75 3.58 3.12
N ARG A 63 -8.77 4.64 3.93
CA ARG A 63 -9.30 5.92 3.48
C ARG A 63 -8.49 6.51 2.34
N ILE A 64 -7.17 6.37 2.40
CA ILE A 64 -6.31 6.80 1.30
C ILE A 64 -6.62 6.01 0.03
N LEU A 65 -6.76 4.69 0.14
CA LEU A 65 -7.07 3.86 -1.01
C LEU A 65 -8.40 4.23 -1.66
N VAL A 66 -9.42 4.48 -0.84
CA VAL A 66 -10.72 4.92 -1.35
C VAL A 66 -10.58 6.25 -2.10
N LYS A 67 -9.83 7.18 -1.54
CA LYS A 67 -9.61 8.47 -2.17
C LYS A 67 -8.84 8.37 -3.47
N LEU A 68 -7.84 7.50 -3.52
CA LEU A 68 -7.05 7.27 -4.73
C LEU A 68 -7.83 6.50 -5.80
N SER A 69 -8.92 5.82 -5.43
CA SER A 69 -9.76 5.13 -6.39
C SER A 69 -10.63 6.07 -7.20
N GLU A 70 -10.77 7.32 -6.78
CA GLU A 70 -11.47 8.32 -7.57
C GLU A 70 -10.63 8.65 -8.82
N PRO A 71 -11.28 8.80 -9.99
CA PRO A 71 -10.53 9.06 -11.21
C PRO A 71 -9.71 10.35 -11.16
N PHE A 72 -8.57 10.34 -11.84
CA PHE A 72 -7.73 11.51 -12.00
C PHE A 72 -7.96 12.10 -13.40
N HIS A 73 -8.16 13.41 -13.45
CA HIS A 73 -8.33 14.13 -14.71
C HIS A 73 -7.04 14.87 -15.03
N ILE A 74 -6.30 14.35 -16.02
CA ILE A 74 -5.02 14.92 -16.43
C ILE A 74 -5.11 15.26 -17.92
N ASN A 75 -4.98 16.55 -18.24
CA ASN A 75 -5.01 17.03 -19.62
C ASN A 75 -6.20 16.50 -20.44
N GLY A 76 -7.37 16.45 -19.80
CA GLY A 76 -8.58 15.99 -20.44
C GLY A 76 -8.74 14.46 -20.51
N VAL A 77 -7.77 13.74 -19.99
CA VAL A 77 -7.83 12.26 -19.92
C VAL A 77 -8.19 11.84 -18.50
N MET A 78 -9.13 10.91 -18.39
CA MET A 78 -9.53 10.35 -17.12
C MET A 78 -8.76 9.07 -16.87
N LEU A 79 -8.07 8.99 -15.74
CA LEU A 79 -7.25 7.84 -15.38
C LEU A 79 -7.69 7.26 -14.04
N ASP A 80 -7.73 5.93 -13.99
CA ASP A 80 -7.85 5.17 -12.75
C ASP A 80 -6.49 4.62 -12.39
N ILE A 81 -6.12 4.72 -11.12
CA ILE A 81 -4.87 4.14 -10.64
C ILE A 81 -5.16 3.12 -9.56
N GLU A 82 -4.22 2.22 -9.37
CA GLU A 82 -4.21 1.28 -8.26
C GLU A 82 -2.99 1.58 -7.40
N ALA A 83 -3.18 1.47 -6.09
CA ALA A 83 -2.11 1.72 -5.14
C ALA A 83 -1.98 0.57 -4.17
N SER A 84 -0.77 0.34 -3.69
CA SER A 84 -0.50 -0.60 -2.61
C SER A 84 0.17 0.16 -1.48
N ILE A 85 -0.26 -0.11 -0.25
CA ILE A 85 0.25 0.58 0.93
C ILE A 85 0.83 -0.45 1.90
N GLY A 86 2.08 -0.23 2.30
CA GLY A 86 2.69 -0.98 3.37
C GLY A 86 2.73 -0.15 4.64
N ILE A 87 2.49 -0.78 5.76
CA ILE A 87 2.41 -0.11 7.06
C ILE A 87 3.41 -0.72 8.03
N ALA A 88 4.20 0.13 8.68
CA ALA A 88 5.06 -0.26 9.78
C ALA A 88 4.82 0.69 10.95
N ILE A 89 4.79 0.17 12.16
CA ILE A 89 4.43 0.90 13.37
C ILE A 89 5.57 0.87 14.37
N ALA A 90 5.95 2.04 14.88
CA ALA A 90 6.94 2.13 15.95
C ALA A 90 6.25 1.95 17.31
N PRO A 91 6.88 1.30 18.27
CA PRO A 91 8.21 0.67 18.20
C PRO A 91 8.18 -0.78 17.74
N GLN A 92 7.00 -1.37 17.50
CA GLN A 92 6.86 -2.81 17.21
C GLN A 92 7.64 -3.24 15.97
N HIS A 93 7.69 -2.38 14.95
CA HIS A 93 8.27 -2.71 13.65
C HIS A 93 9.58 -1.97 13.37
N GLY A 94 10.09 -1.25 14.34
CA GLY A 94 11.35 -0.54 14.22
C GLY A 94 11.46 0.64 15.15
N ASP A 95 12.70 1.06 15.42
CA ASP A 95 13.01 2.16 16.34
C ASP A 95 13.38 3.45 15.60
N ASP A 96 13.78 3.36 14.34
CA ASP A 96 14.14 4.54 13.56
C ASP A 96 13.43 4.53 12.19
N TYR A 97 13.52 5.67 11.51
CA TYR A 97 12.83 5.84 10.23
C TYR A 97 13.34 4.90 9.14
N THR A 98 14.63 4.64 9.10
CA THR A 98 15.22 3.77 8.09
C THR A 98 14.65 2.37 8.19
N GLU A 99 14.62 1.84 9.42
CA GLU A 99 14.06 0.51 9.67
C GLU A 99 12.56 0.45 9.37
N LEU A 100 11.81 1.45 9.82
CA LEU A 100 10.38 1.52 9.57
C LEU A 100 10.07 1.59 8.08
N LEU A 101 10.80 2.41 7.33
CA LEU A 101 10.60 2.51 5.89
C LEU A 101 10.92 1.22 5.17
N GLN A 102 11.99 0.52 5.58
CA GLN A 102 12.33 -0.76 4.99
C GLN A 102 11.23 -1.79 5.23
N HIS A 103 10.69 -1.84 6.43
CA HIS A 103 9.62 -2.77 6.78
C HIS A 103 8.31 -2.43 6.08
N ALA A 104 7.98 -1.15 6.01
CA ALA A 104 6.80 -0.71 5.27
C ALA A 104 6.93 -1.04 3.78
N ASP A 105 8.11 -0.88 3.22
CA ASP A 105 8.36 -1.22 1.82
C ASP A 105 8.18 -2.72 1.55
N LYS A 106 8.66 -3.56 2.45
CA LYS A 106 8.45 -5.02 2.35
C LYS A 106 6.97 -5.38 2.42
N ALA A 107 6.23 -4.73 3.33
CA ALA A 107 4.79 -4.95 3.46
C ALA A 107 4.04 -4.48 2.20
N MET A 108 4.43 -3.36 1.64
CA MET A 108 3.86 -2.84 0.41
C MET A 108 4.09 -3.79 -0.75
N TYR A 109 5.29 -4.30 -0.90
CA TYR A 109 5.61 -5.25 -1.95
C TYR A 109 4.79 -6.52 -1.81
N GLY A 110 4.65 -7.02 -0.58
CA GLY A 110 3.79 -8.18 -0.31
C GLY A 110 2.34 -7.91 -0.65
N ALA A 111 1.83 -6.74 -0.31
CA ALA A 111 0.46 -6.35 -0.67
C ALA A 111 0.27 -6.32 -2.18
N LYS A 112 1.23 -5.77 -2.88
CA LYS A 112 1.19 -5.69 -4.34
C LYS A 112 1.16 -7.06 -4.99
N LEU A 113 2.03 -7.98 -4.54
CA LEU A 113 2.07 -9.34 -5.07
C LEU A 113 0.79 -10.12 -4.77
N ALA A 114 0.17 -9.86 -3.62
CA ALA A 114 -1.04 -10.56 -3.20
C ALA A 114 -2.33 -9.92 -3.71
N GLY A 115 -2.25 -8.77 -4.40
CA GLY A 115 -3.43 -8.06 -4.85
C GLY A 115 -4.19 -7.37 -3.72
N LEU A 116 -3.54 -7.12 -2.59
CA LEU A 116 -4.12 -6.42 -1.46
C LEU A 116 -3.86 -4.92 -1.58
N GLY A 117 -4.80 -4.10 -1.09
CA GLY A 117 -4.62 -2.66 -1.07
C GLY A 117 -3.64 -2.21 -0.02
N ALA A 118 -3.79 -2.68 1.21
CA ALA A 118 -2.94 -2.30 2.34
C ALA A 118 -2.52 -3.54 3.11
N SER A 119 -1.30 -3.51 3.64
CA SER A 119 -0.77 -4.61 4.44
C SER A 119 0.09 -4.08 5.57
N LEU A 120 -0.11 -4.63 6.75
CA LEU A 120 0.71 -4.34 7.90
C LEU A 120 1.96 -5.22 7.88
N TYR A 121 3.11 -4.64 8.19
CA TYR A 121 4.33 -5.42 8.29
C TYR A 121 4.19 -6.49 9.37
N ALA A 122 4.62 -7.70 9.04
CA ALA A 122 4.65 -8.81 9.99
C ALA A 122 6.09 -9.26 10.15
N THR A 123 6.51 -9.44 11.39
CA THR A 123 7.84 -9.94 11.69
C THR A 123 8.01 -11.32 11.05
N PRO A 124 9.11 -11.58 10.35
CA PRO A 124 9.33 -12.90 9.75
C PRO A 124 9.26 -14.00 10.82
N LEU A 125 8.49 -15.04 10.50
CA LEU A 125 8.37 -16.20 11.36
C LEU A 125 9.56 -17.12 11.13
N ASP A 126 9.86 -17.97 12.14
CA ASP A 126 10.89 -18.98 11.93
C ASP A 126 10.39 -20.02 10.90
N PRO A 127 11.28 -20.86 10.35
CA PRO A 127 10.89 -21.80 9.30
C PRO A 127 9.79 -22.78 9.73
N HIS A 128 9.76 -23.14 11.00
CA HIS A 128 8.73 -24.04 11.52
C HIS A 128 7.36 -23.38 11.51
N ASP A 129 7.28 -22.15 12.00
CA ASP A 129 6.02 -21.40 12.03
C ASP A 129 5.53 -21.06 10.63
N GLN A 130 6.44 -20.71 9.73
CA GLN A 130 6.09 -20.44 8.33
C GLN A 130 5.48 -21.67 7.67
N ARG A 131 6.08 -22.84 7.90
CA ARG A 131 5.59 -24.09 7.36
C ARG A 131 4.21 -24.44 7.91
N ARG A 132 4.03 -24.23 9.21
CA ARG A 132 2.75 -24.48 9.87
C ARG A 132 1.64 -23.59 9.31
N LEU A 133 1.93 -22.31 9.12
CA LEU A 133 0.97 -21.37 8.55
C LEU A 133 0.64 -21.73 7.10
N ALA A 134 1.63 -22.17 6.34
CA ALA A 134 1.40 -22.61 4.97
C ALA A 134 0.44 -23.78 4.91
N LEU A 135 0.63 -24.78 5.81
CA LEU A 135 -0.28 -25.93 5.89
C LEU A 135 -1.70 -25.53 6.25
N LEU A 136 -1.84 -24.63 7.23
CA LEU A 136 -3.16 -24.13 7.62
C LEU A 136 -3.85 -23.41 6.48
N SER A 137 -3.10 -22.64 5.72
CA SER A 137 -3.61 -21.93 4.55
C SER A 137 -4.10 -22.92 3.49
N GLU A 138 -3.32 -23.96 3.21
CA GLU A 138 -3.70 -24.99 2.25
C GLU A 138 -4.99 -25.70 2.67
N LEU A 139 -5.09 -26.04 3.94
CA LEU A 139 -6.30 -26.71 4.46
C LEU A 139 -7.53 -25.80 4.34
N ARG A 140 -7.36 -24.52 4.61
CA ARG A 140 -8.43 -23.56 4.47
C ARG A 140 -8.88 -23.45 3.01
N HIS A 141 -7.95 -23.39 2.09
CA HIS A 141 -8.24 -23.29 0.67
C HIS A 141 -8.95 -24.55 0.18
N ALA A 142 -8.53 -25.72 0.63
CA ALA A 142 -9.16 -26.97 0.24
C ALA A 142 -10.60 -27.06 0.72
N ARG A 143 -10.90 -26.50 1.90
CA ARG A 143 -12.23 -26.53 2.48
C ARG A 143 -13.17 -25.46 1.89
N ASP A 144 -12.65 -24.29 1.65
CA ASP A 144 -13.43 -23.12 1.22
C ASP A 144 -13.13 -22.76 -0.23
N ASP A 145 -13.13 -23.78 -1.09
CA ASP A 145 -12.73 -23.64 -2.48
C ASP A 145 -13.49 -22.55 -3.21
N ASP A 146 -14.78 -22.46 -2.99
CA ASP A 146 -15.63 -21.46 -3.61
C ASP A 146 -15.33 -20.04 -3.11
N GLU A 147 -14.83 -19.94 -1.90
CA GLU A 147 -14.54 -18.65 -1.28
C GLU A 147 -13.16 -18.10 -1.68
N LEU A 148 -12.34 -18.92 -2.29
CA LEU A 148 -11.03 -18.48 -2.75
C LEU A 148 -11.11 -17.36 -3.76
N VAL A 149 -12.22 -17.26 -4.49
CA VAL A 149 -12.42 -16.15 -5.40
C VAL A 149 -12.48 -14.81 -4.68
N LEU A 150 -12.73 -14.84 -3.37
CA LEU A 150 -12.68 -13.65 -2.53
C LEU A 150 -11.28 -13.35 -2.02
N GLY A 151 -10.37 -14.25 -2.27
CA GLY A 151 -9.02 -14.10 -1.82
C GLY A 151 -8.21 -13.09 -2.63
N PRO A 152 -6.91 -13.03 -2.37
CA PRO A 152 -6.02 -12.06 -3.00
C PRO A 152 -5.89 -12.19 -4.51
N GLY A 153 -6.49 -13.19 -5.09
CA GLY A 153 -6.42 -13.42 -6.52
C GLY A 153 -7.19 -12.44 -7.39
N TRP A 154 -8.00 -11.63 -6.75
CA TRP A 154 -8.74 -10.63 -7.48
C TRP A 154 -7.93 -9.56 -8.15
#